data_23601ad80613060274526390c9c244df
#
_entry.id   23601ad80613060274526390c9c244df
#
_cell.length_a   1.000
_cell.length_b   1.000
_cell.length_c   1.000
_cell.angle_alpha   90.00
_cell.angle_beta   90.00
_cell.angle_gamma   90.00
#
_symmetry.space_group_name_H-M   'P 1'
#
loop_
_entity.id
_entity.type
_entity.pdbx_description
1 polymer ?
#
loop_
_entity_poly.entity_id
_entity_poly.type
_entity_poly.pdbx_seq_one_letter_code
_entity_poly.pdbx_strand_id
1 'polypeptide(L)'
;EIGEDKDKGQCNVRTDVQFAAMAGAFAAGEADFTTAFEPTATQLEKEGTGYIVTSIGKDSGKIPYTAYSATKSYMKDNKEVLEKFTRALYKAQMWCKDATDKEIAEAIQPYFEDNSIDELVTVAKQYRKIGAWCENPYFEEESLNNLMKVMETAGELEKEAPYDKIVDTSIAQDVIDENK
;
A
#
# COMPACT_ATOMS: atom_id res chain seq x y z
N GLU A 1 0.11 -4.06 21.41
CA GLU A 1 -0.44 -5.39 21.12
C GLU A 1 -1.97 -5.31 21.15
N ILE A 2 -2.61 -5.70 20.06
CA ILE A 2 -4.06 -5.76 19.94
C ILE A 2 -4.50 -7.14 20.42
N GLY A 3 -5.33 -7.20 21.43
CA GLY A 3 -5.79 -8.46 21.99
C GLY A 3 -7.22 -8.40 22.53
N GLU A 4 -7.77 -9.54 22.88
CA GLU A 4 -9.17 -9.69 23.28
C GLU A 4 -9.46 -9.33 24.75
N ASP A 5 -8.43 -9.04 25.55
CA ASP A 5 -8.59 -8.82 26.99
C ASP A 5 -8.67 -7.33 27.34
N LYS A 6 -9.88 -6.82 27.43
CA LYS A 6 -10.17 -5.40 27.75
C LYS A 6 -9.62 -4.98 29.13
N ASP A 7 -9.49 -5.91 30.07
CA ASP A 7 -8.99 -5.61 31.41
C ASP A 7 -7.47 -5.35 31.45
N LYS A 8 -6.77 -5.64 30.35
CA LYS A 8 -5.33 -5.40 30.18
C LYS A 8 -5.01 -4.23 29.24
N GLY A 9 -5.99 -3.41 28.87
CA GLY A 9 -5.84 -2.30 27.93
C GLY A 9 -5.66 -2.79 26.47
N GLN A 10 -6.17 -3.97 26.15
CA GLN A 10 -6.13 -4.52 24.80
C GLN A 10 -7.37 -4.09 24.00
N CYS A 11 -7.18 -3.87 22.70
CA CYS A 11 -8.27 -3.53 21.78
C CYS A 11 -9.01 -4.82 21.35
N ASN A 12 -10.32 -4.73 21.21
CA ASN A 12 -11.12 -5.75 20.56
C ASN A 12 -11.08 -5.50 19.04
N VAL A 13 -10.45 -6.40 18.29
CA VAL A 13 -10.34 -6.28 16.82
C VAL A 13 -11.55 -6.93 16.17
N ARG A 14 -12.33 -6.12 15.44
CA ARG A 14 -13.45 -6.60 14.62
C ARG A 14 -12.98 -6.85 13.20
N THR A 15 -13.23 -8.02 12.69
CA THR A 15 -12.94 -8.43 11.29
C THR A 15 -14.20 -8.74 10.49
N ASP A 16 -15.38 -8.52 11.08
CA ASP A 16 -16.70 -8.79 10.51
C ASP A 16 -17.23 -7.65 9.62
N VAL A 17 -16.60 -6.46 9.67
CA VAL A 17 -16.99 -5.30 8.86
C VAL A 17 -16.27 -5.35 7.52
N GLN A 18 -17.04 -5.34 6.42
CA GLN A 18 -16.46 -5.30 5.08
C GLN A 18 -15.68 -4.00 4.83
N PHE A 19 -14.60 -4.07 4.08
CA PHE A 19 -13.71 -2.95 3.80
C PHE A 19 -14.44 -1.68 3.35
N ALA A 20 -15.39 -1.80 2.40
CA ALA A 20 -16.15 -0.66 1.89
C ALA A 20 -17.08 0.00 2.93
N ALA A 21 -17.40 -0.72 4.02
CA ALA A 21 -18.30 -0.23 5.09
C ALA A 21 -17.54 0.34 6.30
N MET A 22 -16.22 0.13 6.39
CA MET A 22 -15.44 0.46 7.61
C MET A 22 -15.50 1.93 7.98
N ALA A 23 -15.34 2.85 7.01
CA ALA A 23 -15.39 4.27 7.26
C ALA A 23 -16.78 4.71 7.76
N GLY A 24 -17.86 4.17 7.17
CA GLY A 24 -19.24 4.45 7.59
C GLY A 24 -19.54 3.92 8.99
N ALA A 25 -19.10 2.70 9.32
CA ALA A 25 -19.27 2.11 10.65
C ALA A 25 -18.53 2.93 11.72
N PHE A 26 -17.31 3.39 11.42
CA PHE A 26 -16.57 4.28 12.30
C PHE A 26 -17.28 5.62 12.48
N ALA A 27 -17.74 6.26 11.40
CA ALA A 27 -18.50 7.51 11.46
C ALA A 27 -19.81 7.38 12.25
N ALA A 28 -20.43 6.19 12.23
CA ALA A 28 -21.62 5.87 13.03
C ALA A 28 -21.31 5.62 14.52
N GLY A 29 -20.04 5.61 14.93
CA GLY A 29 -19.63 5.37 16.31
C GLY A 29 -19.64 3.90 16.74
N GLU A 30 -19.58 2.97 15.77
CA GLU A 30 -19.56 1.53 16.06
C GLU A 30 -18.19 1.02 16.53
N ALA A 31 -17.14 1.83 16.43
CA ALA A 31 -15.79 1.51 16.86
C ALA A 31 -15.04 2.78 17.30
N ASP A 32 -14.13 2.64 18.27
CA ASP A 32 -13.27 3.73 18.75
C ASP A 32 -12.12 4.05 17.78
N PHE A 33 -11.68 3.05 17.00
CA PHE A 33 -10.62 3.15 16.02
C PHE A 33 -11.00 2.41 14.74
N THR A 34 -10.50 2.88 13.61
CA THR A 34 -10.58 2.18 12.33
C THR A 34 -9.25 2.25 11.60
N THR A 35 -9.00 1.28 10.74
CA THR A 35 -7.93 1.38 9.73
C THR A 35 -8.51 1.96 8.45
N ALA A 36 -7.82 2.90 7.84
CA ALA A 36 -8.23 3.51 6.58
C ALA A 36 -7.02 3.78 5.70
N PHE A 37 -7.22 3.68 4.39
CA PHE A 37 -6.25 4.15 3.40
C PHE A 37 -6.55 5.60 3.03
N GLU A 38 -5.57 6.27 2.42
CA GLU A 38 -5.82 7.54 1.77
C GLU A 38 -6.59 7.33 0.42
N PRO A 39 -7.48 8.24 0.04
CA PRO A 39 -7.80 9.53 0.67
C PRO A 39 -8.81 9.48 1.82
N THR A 40 -9.38 8.33 2.15
CA THR A 40 -10.45 8.17 3.16
C THR A 40 -10.02 8.67 4.53
N ALA A 41 -8.77 8.38 4.96
CA ALA A 41 -8.26 8.83 6.25
C ALA A 41 -8.23 10.38 6.35
N THR A 42 -7.70 11.04 5.33
CA THR A 42 -7.69 12.52 5.24
C THR A 42 -9.12 13.09 5.21
N GLN A 43 -10.06 12.42 4.54
CA GLN A 43 -11.44 12.86 4.47
C GLN A 43 -12.14 12.79 5.85
N LEU A 44 -12.00 11.68 6.58
CA LEU A 44 -12.54 11.53 7.94
C LEU A 44 -12.02 12.61 8.90
N GLU A 45 -10.72 12.95 8.78
CA GLU A 45 -10.12 14.02 9.59
C GLU A 45 -10.67 15.40 9.20
N LYS A 46 -10.80 15.70 7.92
CA LYS A 46 -11.35 16.95 7.40
C LYS A 46 -12.83 17.15 7.81
N GLU A 47 -13.61 16.09 7.82
CA GLU A 47 -15.01 16.10 8.26
C GLU A 47 -15.16 16.21 9.79
N GLY A 48 -14.06 16.11 10.53
CA GLY A 48 -14.06 16.13 12.00
C GLY A 48 -14.64 14.86 12.63
N THR A 49 -14.77 13.79 11.83
CA THR A 49 -15.28 12.48 12.27
C THR A 49 -14.24 11.70 13.08
N GLY A 50 -12.95 11.92 12.80
CA GLY A 50 -11.85 11.24 13.47
C GLY A 50 -10.53 11.98 13.29
N TYR A 51 -9.46 11.40 13.85
CA TYR A 51 -8.10 11.91 13.73
C TYR A 51 -7.14 10.80 13.35
N ILE A 52 -6.17 11.10 12.50
CA ILE A 52 -5.10 10.17 12.16
C ILE A 52 -4.15 10.06 13.37
N VAL A 53 -4.17 8.93 14.06
CA VAL A 53 -3.38 8.70 15.29
C VAL A 53 -2.00 8.21 14.98
N THR A 54 -1.89 7.23 14.06
CA THR A 54 -0.61 6.64 13.63
C THR A 54 -0.72 6.01 12.25
N SER A 55 0.42 5.62 11.69
CA SER A 55 0.49 4.90 10.42
C SER A 55 0.94 3.45 10.66
N ILE A 56 0.08 2.50 10.38
CA ILE A 56 0.42 1.07 10.43
C ILE A 56 1.59 0.79 9.48
N GLY A 57 1.58 1.38 8.28
CA GLY A 57 2.66 1.18 7.30
C GLY A 57 4.04 1.65 7.77
N LYS A 58 4.09 2.66 8.66
CA LYS A 58 5.35 3.11 9.27
C LYS A 58 5.83 2.14 10.35
N ASP A 59 4.90 1.63 11.15
CA ASP A 59 5.23 0.86 12.36
C ASP A 59 5.40 -0.64 12.07
N SER A 60 4.85 -1.14 10.96
CA SER A 60 4.94 -2.55 10.53
C SER A 60 6.27 -2.91 9.83
N GLY A 61 7.11 -1.93 9.51
CA GLY A 61 8.26 -2.15 8.64
C GLY A 61 7.88 -2.29 7.16
N LYS A 62 8.81 -2.73 6.32
CA LYS A 62 8.54 -2.92 4.89
C LYS A 62 7.62 -4.12 4.68
N ILE A 63 6.41 -3.86 4.24
CA ILE A 63 5.41 -4.86 3.85
C ILE A 63 4.85 -4.47 2.47
N PRO A 64 4.83 -5.39 1.48
CA PRO A 64 4.22 -5.10 0.18
C PRO A 64 2.70 -5.06 0.33
N TYR A 65 2.04 -4.12 -0.34
CA TYR A 65 0.59 -4.04 -0.35
C TYR A 65 0.02 -4.51 -1.70
N THR A 66 0.49 -3.93 -2.79
CA THR A 66 0.06 -4.31 -4.13
C THR A 66 1.24 -4.77 -4.96
N ALA A 67 0.97 -5.73 -5.84
CA ALA A 67 1.93 -6.22 -6.81
C ALA A 67 1.25 -6.48 -8.15
N TYR A 68 1.99 -6.35 -9.22
CA TYR A 68 1.54 -6.78 -10.54
C TYR A 68 1.81 -8.28 -10.71
N SER A 69 0.83 -9.00 -11.22
CA SER A 69 0.91 -10.44 -11.43
C SER A 69 0.60 -10.80 -12.89
N ALA A 70 1.28 -11.79 -13.40
CA ALA A 70 1.03 -12.37 -14.71
C ALA A 70 1.14 -13.89 -14.67
N THR A 71 0.43 -14.58 -15.54
CA THR A 71 0.60 -16.03 -15.67
C THR A 71 1.95 -16.36 -16.29
N LYS A 72 2.53 -17.51 -15.96
CA LYS A 72 3.81 -17.95 -16.52
C LYS A 72 3.79 -18.05 -18.04
N SER A 73 2.65 -18.46 -18.62
CA SER A 73 2.47 -18.50 -20.08
C SER A 73 2.51 -17.10 -20.68
N TYR A 74 1.77 -16.14 -20.08
CA TYR A 74 1.79 -14.75 -20.55
C TYR A 74 3.19 -14.14 -20.48
N MET A 75 3.91 -14.37 -19.38
CA MET A 75 5.30 -13.88 -19.22
C MET A 75 6.22 -14.42 -20.32
N LYS A 76 6.09 -15.70 -20.65
CA LYS A 76 6.90 -16.34 -21.71
C LYS A 76 6.61 -15.75 -23.08
N ASP A 77 5.32 -15.52 -23.39
CA ASP A 77 4.89 -15.16 -24.75
C ASP A 77 4.91 -13.62 -24.98
N ASN A 78 4.97 -12.82 -23.90
CA ASN A 78 4.82 -11.36 -23.94
C ASN A 78 5.95 -10.62 -23.18
N LYS A 79 7.17 -11.13 -23.19
CA LYS A 79 8.29 -10.56 -22.45
C LYS A 79 8.50 -9.07 -22.77
N GLU A 80 8.47 -8.70 -24.05
CA GLU A 80 8.65 -7.30 -24.50
C GLU A 80 7.58 -6.36 -23.92
N VAL A 81 6.34 -6.83 -23.80
CA VAL A 81 5.25 -6.03 -23.20
C VAL A 81 5.52 -5.78 -21.73
N LEU A 82 5.95 -6.81 -21.01
CA LEU A 82 6.27 -6.71 -19.58
C LEU A 82 7.48 -5.79 -19.33
N GLU A 83 8.50 -5.88 -20.16
CA GLU A 83 9.66 -4.96 -20.10
C GLU A 83 9.24 -3.50 -20.32
N LYS A 84 8.42 -3.23 -21.32
CA LYS A 84 7.90 -1.89 -21.60
C LYS A 84 7.02 -1.37 -20.44
N PHE A 85 6.17 -2.23 -19.89
CA PHE A 85 5.33 -1.90 -18.74
C PHE A 85 6.19 -1.59 -17.51
N THR A 86 7.13 -2.45 -17.17
CA THR A 86 8.01 -2.25 -16.02
C THR A 86 8.88 -1.00 -16.17
N ARG A 87 9.35 -0.71 -17.40
CA ARG A 87 10.09 0.53 -17.70
C ARG A 87 9.22 1.78 -17.53
N ALA A 88 7.95 1.72 -17.94
CA ALA A 88 7.01 2.84 -17.72
C ALA A 88 6.75 3.05 -16.22
N LEU A 89 6.56 1.97 -15.47
CA LEU A 89 6.41 2.01 -14.02
C LEU A 89 7.64 2.61 -13.34
N TYR A 90 8.83 2.16 -13.70
CA TYR A 90 10.07 2.69 -13.13
C TYR A 90 10.27 4.19 -13.45
N LYS A 91 9.97 4.62 -14.66
CA LYS A 91 9.98 6.05 -15.01
C LYS A 91 9.03 6.87 -14.13
N ALA A 92 7.83 6.34 -13.87
CA ALA A 92 6.87 7.00 -12.98
C ALA A 92 7.39 7.06 -11.54
N GLN A 93 8.00 6.00 -11.02
CA GLN A 93 8.61 5.97 -9.68
C GLN A 93 9.74 7.00 -9.57
N MET A 94 10.64 7.07 -10.56
CA MET A 94 11.70 8.06 -10.62
C MET A 94 11.15 9.49 -10.68
N TRP A 95 10.12 9.72 -11.49
CA TRP A 95 9.45 11.02 -11.52
C TRP A 95 8.82 11.37 -10.17
N CYS A 96 8.10 10.45 -9.51
CA CYS A 96 7.51 10.69 -8.19
C CYS A 96 8.54 11.03 -7.12
N LYS A 97 9.78 10.52 -7.24
CA LYS A 97 10.87 10.84 -6.32
C LYS A 97 11.22 12.33 -6.34
N ASP A 98 11.29 12.93 -7.54
CA ASP A 98 11.75 14.30 -7.76
C ASP A 98 10.58 15.32 -7.82
N ALA A 99 9.38 14.87 -8.15
CA ALA A 99 8.19 15.71 -8.26
C ALA A 99 7.75 16.25 -6.90
N THR A 100 7.19 17.45 -6.90
CA THR A 100 6.51 18.03 -5.73
C THR A 100 5.20 17.30 -5.45
N ASP A 101 4.71 17.37 -4.20
CA ASP A 101 3.42 16.78 -3.83
C ASP A 101 2.27 17.36 -4.67
N LYS A 102 2.39 18.62 -5.09
CA LYS A 102 1.41 19.27 -5.98
C LYS A 102 1.43 18.70 -7.40
N GLU A 103 2.60 18.48 -7.98
CA GLU A 103 2.72 17.87 -9.30
C GLU A 103 2.18 16.43 -9.30
N ILE A 104 2.42 15.68 -8.24
CA ILE A 104 1.83 14.35 -8.07
C ILE A 104 0.30 14.45 -7.99
N ALA A 105 -0.22 15.36 -7.16
CA ALA A 105 -1.66 15.57 -7.01
C ALA A 105 -2.32 15.95 -8.35
N GLU A 106 -1.72 16.86 -9.11
CA GLU A 106 -2.22 17.28 -10.44
C GLU A 106 -2.20 16.10 -11.43
N ALA A 107 -1.17 15.25 -11.41
CA ALA A 107 -1.07 14.09 -12.28
C ALA A 107 -2.11 13.01 -12.00
N ILE A 108 -2.47 12.79 -10.73
CA ILE A 108 -3.44 11.76 -10.33
C ILE A 108 -4.88 12.27 -10.28
N GLN A 109 -5.11 13.59 -10.20
CA GLN A 109 -6.44 14.19 -10.05
C GLN A 109 -7.49 13.70 -11.05
N PRO A 110 -7.18 13.43 -12.35
CA PRO A 110 -8.15 12.89 -13.30
C PRO A 110 -8.70 11.49 -12.94
N TYR A 111 -8.06 10.79 -12.02
CA TYR A 111 -8.45 9.46 -11.52
C TYR A 111 -9.12 9.51 -10.13
N PHE A 112 -9.18 10.70 -9.53
CA PHE A 112 -9.74 10.99 -8.21
C PHE A 112 -10.65 12.21 -8.30
N GLU A 113 -11.68 12.14 -9.16
CA GLU A 113 -12.54 13.27 -9.51
C GLU A 113 -13.29 13.85 -8.30
N ASP A 114 -13.58 13.03 -7.30
CA ASP A 114 -14.27 13.43 -6.07
C ASP A 114 -13.36 14.18 -5.07
N ASN A 115 -12.04 14.24 -5.34
CA ASN A 115 -11.07 14.89 -4.45
C ASN A 115 -10.55 16.20 -5.06
N SER A 116 -10.40 17.21 -4.21
CA SER A 116 -9.72 18.45 -4.59
C SER A 116 -8.21 18.24 -4.70
N ILE A 117 -7.53 19.12 -5.47
CA ILE A 117 -6.05 19.13 -5.55
C ILE A 117 -5.41 19.24 -4.16
N ASP A 118 -5.93 20.06 -3.25
CA ASP A 118 -5.38 20.26 -1.91
C ASP A 118 -5.48 18.98 -1.06
N GLU A 119 -6.56 18.21 -1.20
CA GLU A 119 -6.69 16.89 -0.58
C GLU A 119 -5.65 15.93 -1.13
N LEU A 120 -5.49 15.85 -2.45
CA LEU A 120 -4.51 14.98 -3.08
C LEU A 120 -3.06 15.39 -2.76
N VAL A 121 -2.78 16.68 -2.58
CA VAL A 121 -1.49 17.17 -2.06
C VAL A 121 -1.25 16.64 -0.65
N THR A 122 -2.27 16.67 0.21
CA THR A 122 -2.18 16.12 1.56
C THR A 122 -1.90 14.63 1.54
N VAL A 123 -2.60 13.87 0.71
CA VAL A 123 -2.41 12.42 0.48
C VAL A 123 -0.97 12.12 0.00
N ALA A 124 -0.50 12.82 -1.03
CA ALA A 124 0.85 12.65 -1.58
C ALA A 124 1.92 12.89 -0.50
N LYS A 125 1.74 13.94 0.29
CA LYS A 125 2.63 14.29 1.41
C LYS A 125 2.63 13.23 2.52
N GLN A 126 1.47 12.68 2.88
CA GLN A 126 1.37 11.62 3.90
C GLN A 126 2.10 10.36 3.45
N TYR A 127 1.88 9.88 2.23
CA TYR A 127 2.57 8.71 1.70
C TYR A 127 4.09 8.94 1.56
N ARG A 128 4.53 10.12 1.16
CA ARG A 128 5.95 10.49 1.15
C ARG A 128 6.56 10.44 2.55
N LYS A 129 5.86 11.00 3.54
CA LYS A 129 6.30 11.05 4.95
C LYS A 129 6.54 9.67 5.55
N ILE A 130 5.74 8.68 5.19
CA ILE A 130 5.86 7.31 5.70
C ILE A 130 6.72 6.41 4.81
N GLY A 131 7.29 6.92 3.72
CA GLY A 131 8.13 6.16 2.80
C GLY A 131 7.37 5.13 1.97
N ALA A 132 6.08 5.38 1.67
CA ALA A 132 5.24 4.45 0.90
C ALA A 132 5.55 4.45 -0.61
N TRP A 133 6.20 5.50 -1.13
CA TRP A 133 6.57 5.59 -2.54
C TRP A 133 7.76 4.67 -2.84
N CYS A 134 7.54 3.66 -3.66
CA CYS A 134 8.62 2.77 -4.12
C CYS A 134 9.58 3.54 -5.03
N GLU A 135 10.89 3.36 -4.81
CA GLU A 135 11.94 4.01 -5.62
C GLU A 135 12.28 3.24 -6.89
N ASN A 136 11.92 1.96 -6.96
CA ASN A 136 12.16 1.09 -8.11
C ASN A 136 11.14 -0.08 -8.12
N PRO A 137 11.02 -0.81 -9.24
CA PRO A 137 10.05 -1.90 -9.40
C PRO A 137 10.48 -3.24 -8.80
N TYR A 138 11.60 -3.31 -8.08
CA TYR A 138 12.10 -4.55 -7.50
C TYR A 138 11.26 -4.97 -6.29
N PHE A 139 10.81 -6.22 -6.29
CA PHE A 139 10.02 -6.79 -5.19
C PHE A 139 10.95 -7.51 -4.21
N GLU A 140 11.18 -6.92 -3.04
CA GLU A 140 12.14 -7.40 -2.05
C GLU A 140 11.65 -8.64 -1.31
N GLU A 141 12.52 -9.66 -1.18
CA GLU A 141 12.22 -10.91 -0.46
C GLU A 141 11.94 -10.64 1.03
N GLU A 142 12.69 -9.75 1.66
CA GLU A 142 12.49 -9.39 3.06
C GLU A 142 11.07 -8.84 3.31
N SER A 143 10.55 -8.01 2.40
CA SER A 143 9.22 -7.43 2.55
C SER A 143 8.13 -8.50 2.43
N LEU A 144 8.29 -9.49 1.54
CA LEU A 144 7.37 -10.62 1.45
C LEU A 144 7.41 -11.49 2.70
N ASN A 145 8.61 -11.78 3.20
CA ASN A 145 8.78 -12.58 4.43
C ASN A 145 8.14 -11.89 5.64
N ASN A 146 8.23 -10.56 5.73
CA ASN A 146 7.54 -9.80 6.77
C ASN A 146 6.02 -9.90 6.65
N LEU A 147 5.47 -9.81 5.43
CA LEU A 147 4.04 -10.00 5.19
C LEU A 147 3.59 -11.40 5.62
N MET A 148 4.33 -12.44 5.20
CA MET A 148 3.98 -13.83 5.55
C MET A 148 3.96 -14.07 7.06
N LYS A 149 4.91 -13.51 7.81
CA LYS A 149 4.93 -13.58 9.28
C LYS A 149 3.71 -12.91 9.91
N VAL A 150 3.29 -11.76 9.38
CA VAL A 150 2.07 -11.09 9.85
C VAL A 150 0.84 -11.95 9.59
N MET A 151 0.74 -12.54 8.39
CA MET A 151 -0.37 -13.42 8.01
C MET A 151 -0.39 -14.71 8.83
N GLU A 152 0.76 -15.34 9.12
CA GLU A 152 0.86 -16.49 10.02
C GLU A 152 0.39 -16.14 11.45
N THR A 153 0.84 -15.00 11.97
CA THR A 153 0.44 -14.52 13.30
C THR A 153 -1.07 -14.25 13.37
N ALA A 154 -1.67 -13.80 12.29
CA ALA A 154 -3.11 -13.58 12.17
C ALA A 154 -3.91 -14.88 11.92
N GLY A 155 -3.25 -16.02 11.70
CA GLY A 155 -3.91 -17.28 11.35
C GLY A 155 -4.44 -17.35 9.90
N GLU A 156 -4.01 -16.42 9.05
CA GLU A 156 -4.45 -16.32 7.65
C GLU A 156 -3.50 -17.03 6.67
N LEU A 157 -2.37 -17.55 7.16
CA LEU A 157 -1.38 -18.30 6.38
C LEU A 157 -0.95 -19.54 7.14
N GLU A 158 -1.20 -20.72 6.58
CA GLU A 158 -0.78 -22.00 7.19
C GLU A 158 0.68 -22.33 6.89
N LYS A 159 1.22 -21.84 5.78
CA LYS A 159 2.57 -22.16 5.31
C LYS A 159 3.13 -21.06 4.41
N GLU A 160 4.35 -20.63 4.71
CA GLU A 160 5.11 -19.70 3.87
C GLU A 160 5.35 -20.26 2.46
N ALA A 161 5.19 -19.41 1.47
CA ALA A 161 5.51 -19.72 0.09
C ALA A 161 6.97 -19.36 -0.20
N PRO A 162 7.76 -20.25 -0.84
CA PRO A 162 9.12 -19.91 -1.24
C PRO A 162 9.13 -18.73 -2.22
N TYR A 163 9.92 -17.70 -1.93
CA TYR A 163 10.01 -16.49 -2.72
C TYR A 163 10.29 -16.77 -4.21
N ASP A 164 11.26 -17.61 -4.51
CA ASP A 164 11.68 -17.99 -5.86
C ASP A 164 10.61 -18.73 -6.69
N LYS A 165 9.51 -19.17 -6.04
CA LYS A 165 8.40 -19.85 -6.72
C LYS A 165 7.27 -18.94 -7.12
N ILE A 166 7.12 -17.80 -6.43
CA ILE A 166 5.99 -16.89 -6.60
C ILE A 166 6.41 -15.50 -7.08
N VAL A 167 7.68 -15.13 -6.94
CA VAL A 167 8.21 -13.84 -7.39
C VAL A 167 9.25 -14.04 -8.48
N ASP A 168 9.14 -13.26 -9.56
CA ASP A 168 10.14 -13.15 -10.62
C ASP A 168 10.55 -11.68 -10.75
N THR A 169 11.76 -11.37 -10.35
CA THR A 169 12.33 -10.02 -10.40
C THR A 169 13.23 -9.77 -11.60
N SER A 170 13.38 -10.74 -12.50
CA SER A 170 14.33 -10.65 -13.61
C SER A 170 14.10 -9.41 -14.49
N ILE A 171 12.85 -9.17 -14.90
CA ILE A 171 12.50 -7.99 -15.71
C ILE A 171 12.72 -6.68 -14.94
N ALA A 172 12.40 -6.66 -13.67
CA ALA A 172 12.62 -5.47 -12.84
C ALA A 172 14.11 -5.16 -12.72
N GLN A 173 14.94 -6.18 -12.51
CA GLN A 173 16.40 -6.04 -12.42
C GLN A 173 17.00 -5.55 -13.74
N ASP A 174 16.61 -6.16 -14.87
CA ASP A 174 17.06 -5.74 -16.21
C ASP A 174 16.75 -4.27 -16.46
N VAL A 175 15.51 -3.84 -16.16
CA VAL A 175 15.07 -2.43 -16.32
C VAL A 175 15.85 -1.47 -15.41
N ILE A 176 16.14 -1.86 -14.17
CA ILE A 176 16.94 -1.04 -13.25
C ILE A 176 18.36 -0.88 -13.78
N ASP A 177 18.98 -1.97 -14.25
CA ASP A 177 20.36 -1.96 -14.70
C ASP A 177 20.56 -1.16 -16.00
N GLU A 178 19.54 -1.12 -16.87
CA GLU A 178 19.53 -0.27 -18.07
C GLU A 178 19.47 1.24 -17.77
N ASN A 179 19.09 1.63 -16.57
CA ASN A 179 18.87 3.05 -16.19
C ASN A 179 19.88 3.54 -15.13
N LYS A 180 20.93 2.78 -14.85
CA LYS A 180 22.10 3.20 -14.04
C LYS A 180 23.09 3.95 -14.89
#